data_355d9e481a4df7d4299440f20db15a2d
#
_entry.id   355d9e481a4df7d4299440f20db15a2d
#
_cell.length_a   1.000
_cell.length_b   1.000
_cell.length_c   1.000
_cell.angle_alpha   90.00
_cell.angle_beta   90.00
_cell.angle_gamma   90.00
#
_symmetry.space_group_name_H-M   'P 1'
#
loop_
_entity.id
_entity.type
_entity.pdbx_description
1 polymer ?
#
loop_
_entity_poly.entity_id
_entity_poly.type
_entity_poly.pdbx_seq_one_letter_code
_entity_poly.pdbx_strand_id
1 'polypeptide(L)'
;MNRITRIAMGAAGAAALLTVPVPAFAAATGADTATDTVTTCKSSLQAGLATYACADVTGSSIVIYGKIGLAGPPDGPVSWQTLYTNLSAEVVGGNSLGSVSGSTPFHSTTVQVNGFTATAPCGSTVRATFSVQGSGPYGTRPVVEVPVTC
;
A
#
# COMPACT_ATOMS: atom_id res chain seq x y z
N MET A 1 -4.90 -10.40 -80.65
CA MET A 1 -5.21 -11.58 -81.48
C MET A 1 -5.40 -12.78 -80.57
N ASN A 2 -6.58 -13.40 -80.75
CA ASN A 2 -6.89 -14.83 -80.46
C ASN A 2 -7.00 -15.24 -78.98
N ARG A 3 -8.16 -15.51 -78.62
CA ARG A 3 -9.25 -16.55 -78.70
C ARG A 3 -9.32 -17.29 -77.38
N ILE A 4 -10.43 -17.05 -76.67
CA ILE A 4 -11.63 -17.90 -76.50
C ILE A 4 -11.28 -19.41 -76.33
N THR A 5 -11.64 -19.96 -75.19
CA THR A 5 -12.47 -21.17 -75.12
C THR A 5 -13.06 -21.36 -73.76
N ARG A 6 -14.36 -21.47 -73.72
CA ARG A 6 -15.24 -21.88 -72.60
C ARG A 6 -15.13 -23.41 -72.41
N ILE A 7 -15.29 -23.89 -71.17
CA ILE A 7 -16.02 -25.14 -70.95
C ILE A 7 -16.60 -25.06 -69.53
N ALA A 8 -17.91 -25.31 -69.45
CA ALA A 8 -18.72 -25.47 -68.26
C ALA A 8 -18.78 -26.96 -67.89
N MET A 9 -19.26 -27.20 -66.68
CA MET A 9 -19.87 -28.38 -66.06
C MET A 9 -19.19 -28.68 -64.73
N GLY A 10 -19.74 -28.52 -63.52
CA GLY A 10 -21.03 -29.11 -63.13
C GLY A 10 -20.73 -30.28 -62.19
N ALA A 11 -20.77 -30.08 -60.86
CA ALA A 11 -21.05 -31.15 -59.91
C ALA A 11 -21.51 -30.56 -58.56
N ALA A 12 -22.75 -30.88 -58.22
CA ALA A 12 -23.32 -30.63 -56.93
C ALA A 12 -22.66 -31.54 -55.87
N GLY A 13 -22.03 -30.94 -54.87
CA GLY A 13 -21.56 -31.63 -53.68
C GLY A 13 -22.20 -31.03 -52.44
N ALA A 14 -23.13 -31.80 -51.86
CA ALA A 14 -23.75 -31.48 -50.57
C ALA A 14 -22.67 -31.57 -49.48
N ALA A 15 -22.18 -30.46 -49.00
CA ALA A 15 -21.34 -30.41 -47.81
C ALA A 15 -22.22 -30.30 -46.56
N ALA A 16 -22.28 -31.37 -45.81
CA ALA A 16 -22.88 -31.42 -44.50
C ALA A 16 -22.08 -30.46 -43.56
N LEU A 17 -22.71 -29.40 -43.13
CA LEU A 17 -22.18 -28.52 -42.10
C LEU A 17 -22.20 -29.24 -40.77
N LEU A 18 -21.07 -29.81 -40.37
CA LEU A 18 -20.80 -30.24 -39.02
C LEU A 18 -20.61 -28.96 -38.16
N THR A 19 -21.67 -28.49 -37.51
CA THR A 19 -21.59 -27.48 -36.48
C THR A 19 -20.95 -28.12 -35.25
N VAL A 20 -19.63 -27.96 -35.10
CA VAL A 20 -18.94 -28.26 -33.87
C VAL A 20 -19.35 -27.17 -32.87
N PRO A 21 -19.94 -27.53 -31.72
CA PRO A 21 -20.19 -26.55 -30.67
C PRO A 21 -18.82 -26.11 -30.12
N VAL A 22 -18.43 -24.89 -30.44
CA VAL A 22 -17.27 -24.23 -29.80
C VAL A 22 -17.69 -23.97 -28.35
N PRO A 23 -17.00 -24.53 -27.34
CA PRO A 23 -17.27 -24.14 -25.97
C PRO A 23 -16.98 -22.63 -25.87
N ALA A 24 -18.01 -21.86 -25.56
CA ALA A 24 -17.86 -20.47 -25.18
C ALA A 24 -17.02 -20.46 -23.91
N PHE A 25 -15.72 -20.21 -24.03
CA PHE A 25 -14.91 -19.75 -22.93
C PHE A 25 -15.50 -18.41 -22.53
N ALA A 26 -16.35 -18.40 -21.49
CA ALA A 26 -16.67 -17.20 -20.78
C ALA A 26 -15.31 -16.67 -20.26
N ALA A 27 -14.78 -15.69 -20.94
CA ALA A 27 -13.72 -14.85 -20.38
C ALA A 27 -14.32 -14.26 -19.12
N ALA A 28 -13.98 -14.83 -17.98
CA ALA A 28 -14.16 -14.19 -16.71
C ALA A 28 -13.31 -12.91 -16.80
N THR A 29 -13.95 -11.82 -17.21
CA THR A 29 -13.45 -10.49 -16.95
C THR A 29 -13.43 -10.38 -15.44
N GLY A 30 -12.30 -10.80 -14.83
CA GLY A 30 -11.97 -10.39 -13.49
C GLY A 30 -11.99 -8.87 -13.53
N ALA A 31 -13.03 -8.27 -13.01
CA ALA A 31 -12.97 -6.89 -12.62
C ALA A 31 -11.86 -6.83 -11.58
N ASP A 32 -10.67 -6.38 -11.97
CA ASP A 32 -9.68 -5.88 -11.04
C ASP A 32 -10.38 -4.70 -10.33
N THR A 33 -11.05 -5.02 -9.24
CA THR A 33 -11.45 -4.00 -8.27
C THR A 33 -10.14 -3.44 -7.77
N ALA A 34 -9.73 -2.32 -8.34
CA ALA A 34 -8.62 -1.54 -7.82
C ALA A 34 -8.97 -1.27 -6.36
N THR A 35 -8.30 -1.99 -5.46
CA THR A 35 -8.52 -1.83 -4.03
C THR A 35 -7.90 -0.49 -3.66
N ASP A 36 -8.73 0.50 -3.38
CA ASP A 36 -8.27 1.84 -3.02
C ASP A 36 -7.38 1.76 -1.78
N THR A 37 -6.26 2.46 -1.83
CA THR A 37 -5.37 2.61 -0.68
C THR A 37 -5.88 3.73 0.20
N VAL A 38 -6.17 3.42 1.45
CA VAL A 38 -6.57 4.40 2.47
C VAL A 38 -5.37 4.72 3.35
N THR A 39 -4.92 5.97 3.30
CA THR A 39 -3.83 6.49 4.14
C THR A 39 -4.39 7.15 5.38
N THR A 40 -3.94 6.74 6.55
CA THR A 40 -4.28 7.36 7.83
C THR A 40 -3.03 7.65 8.64
N CYS A 41 -2.90 8.88 9.14
CA CYS A 41 -1.81 9.29 10.03
C CYS A 41 -2.35 9.94 11.31
N LYS A 42 -1.67 9.70 12.42
CA LYS A 42 -1.87 10.43 13.69
C LYS A 42 -0.56 11.05 14.13
N SER A 43 -0.63 12.28 14.59
CA SER A 43 0.54 13.03 15.02
C SER A 43 0.60 13.18 16.54
N SER A 44 1.79 13.37 17.05
CA SER A 44 2.07 13.73 18.44
C SER A 44 3.41 14.44 18.55
N LEU A 45 3.69 15.02 19.70
CA LEU A 45 4.96 15.67 19.99
C LEU A 45 5.86 14.73 20.78
N GLN A 46 7.04 14.45 20.27
CA GLN A 46 8.08 13.66 20.93
C GLN A 46 9.44 14.33 20.75
N ALA A 47 10.22 14.40 21.82
CA ALA A 47 11.55 14.99 21.78
C ALA A 47 11.61 16.39 21.10
N GLY A 48 10.55 17.20 21.25
CA GLY A 48 10.44 18.51 20.62
C GLY A 48 10.15 18.49 19.11
N LEU A 49 9.81 17.34 18.57
CA LEU A 49 9.52 17.11 17.15
C LEU A 49 8.04 16.74 16.94
N ALA A 50 7.50 17.12 15.79
CA ALA A 50 6.23 16.59 15.33
C ALA A 50 6.46 15.20 14.71
N THR A 51 5.90 14.18 15.32
CA THR A 51 6.04 12.79 14.89
C THR A 51 4.70 12.24 14.47
N TYR A 52 4.71 11.37 13.45
CA TYR A 52 3.48 10.79 12.88
C TYR A 52 3.64 9.29 12.79
N ALA A 53 2.64 8.56 13.25
CA ALA A 53 2.43 7.16 12.91
C ALA A 53 1.44 7.11 11.74
N CYS A 54 1.81 6.44 10.65
CA CYS A 54 1.02 6.33 9.44
C CYS A 54 0.80 4.87 9.05
N ALA A 55 -0.35 4.60 8.46
CA ALA A 55 -0.69 3.31 7.88
C ALA A 55 -1.42 3.52 6.55
N ASP A 56 -0.99 2.80 5.53
CA ASP A 56 -1.62 2.70 4.22
C ASP A 56 -2.26 1.32 4.13
N VAL A 57 -3.57 1.26 3.98
CA VAL A 57 -4.35 0.01 3.92
C VAL A 57 -4.85 -0.20 2.50
N THR A 58 -4.54 -1.35 1.93
CA THR A 58 -4.99 -1.79 0.61
C THR A 58 -5.50 -3.23 0.74
N GLY A 59 -6.81 -3.40 0.84
CA GLY A 59 -7.39 -4.70 1.21
C GLY A 59 -6.86 -5.19 2.55
N SER A 60 -6.32 -6.40 2.61
CA SER A 60 -5.70 -6.97 3.81
C SER A 60 -4.23 -6.56 4.02
N SER A 61 -3.61 -5.89 3.04
CA SER A 61 -2.21 -5.44 3.12
C SER A 61 -2.12 -4.07 3.77
N ILE A 62 -1.16 -3.92 4.66
CA ILE A 62 -0.95 -2.69 5.42
C ILE A 62 0.52 -2.32 5.37
N VAL A 63 0.82 -1.12 4.91
CA VAL A 63 2.17 -0.53 4.98
C VAL A 63 2.19 0.44 6.15
N ILE A 64 3.09 0.23 7.10
CA ILE A 64 3.22 1.01 8.32
C ILE A 64 4.52 1.79 8.25
N TYR A 65 4.49 3.09 8.52
CA TYR A 65 5.64 3.96 8.47
C TYR A 65 5.51 5.15 9.43
N GLY A 66 6.64 5.83 9.68
CA GLY A 66 6.70 7.02 10.50
C GLY A 66 7.07 8.26 9.71
N LYS A 67 6.72 9.45 10.21
CA LYS A 67 7.26 10.72 9.72
C LYS A 67 7.72 11.56 10.90
N ILE A 68 8.78 12.32 10.70
CA ILE A 68 9.36 13.23 11.71
C ILE A 68 9.52 14.60 11.06
N GLY A 69 9.04 15.62 11.73
CA GLY A 69 9.20 17.01 11.31
C GLY A 69 9.43 17.93 12.49
N LEU A 70 9.67 19.21 12.22
CA LEU A 70 9.72 20.20 13.27
C LEU A 70 8.32 20.46 13.84
N ALA A 71 8.24 20.68 15.14
CA ALA A 71 6.97 21.01 15.82
C ALA A 71 6.48 22.44 15.51
N GLY A 72 7.33 23.28 14.94
CA GLY A 72 7.05 24.67 14.59
C GLY A 72 8.27 25.28 13.85
N PRO A 73 8.21 26.57 13.52
CA PRO A 73 9.36 27.27 12.98
C PRO A 73 10.50 27.24 14.02
N PRO A 74 11.74 26.96 13.61
CA PRO A 74 12.86 26.96 14.54
C PRO A 74 13.21 28.40 14.94
N ASP A 75 13.51 28.59 16.21
CA ASP A 75 13.97 29.89 16.75
C ASP A 75 15.41 30.21 16.39
N GLY A 76 16.09 29.36 15.63
CA GLY A 76 17.48 29.49 15.20
C GLY A 76 17.94 28.36 14.31
N PRO A 77 19.25 28.24 14.02
CA PRO A 77 19.79 27.21 13.19
C PRO A 77 19.55 25.82 13.83
N VAL A 78 18.94 24.93 13.07
CA VAL A 78 18.71 23.53 13.50
C VAL A 78 19.99 22.73 13.28
N SER A 79 20.48 22.10 14.33
CA SER A 79 21.65 21.21 14.23
C SER A 79 21.26 19.82 13.70
N TRP A 80 22.18 19.17 12.99
CA TRP A 80 22.05 17.78 12.65
C TRP A 80 22.02 16.92 13.91
N GLN A 81 21.08 15.99 13.95
CA GLN A 81 20.96 15.02 15.04
C GLN A 81 20.61 13.63 14.49
N THR A 82 21.06 12.60 15.19
CA THR A 82 20.64 11.24 14.90
C THR A 82 19.50 10.87 15.84
N LEU A 83 18.37 10.51 15.26
CA LEU A 83 17.18 10.09 15.99
C LEU A 83 17.09 8.56 15.94
N TYR A 84 16.83 7.96 17.10
CA TYR A 84 16.53 6.53 17.18
C TYR A 84 15.02 6.34 17.11
N THR A 85 14.60 5.44 16.25
CA THR A 85 13.18 5.22 15.95
C THR A 85 12.78 3.79 16.21
N ASN A 86 11.55 3.62 16.66
CA ASN A 86 10.91 2.31 16.75
C ASN A 86 9.47 2.43 16.25
N LEU A 87 9.08 1.52 15.40
CA LEU A 87 7.75 1.40 14.83
C LEU A 87 7.24 0.00 15.11
N SER A 88 6.04 -0.12 15.67
CA SER A 88 5.42 -1.41 15.97
C SER A 88 3.95 -1.40 15.57
N ALA A 89 3.40 -2.55 15.26
CA ALA A 89 1.98 -2.71 15.00
C ALA A 89 1.42 -4.03 15.53
N GLU A 90 0.15 -4.01 15.83
CA GLU A 90 -0.62 -5.15 16.33
C GLU A 90 -2.06 -5.11 15.81
N VAL A 91 -2.72 -6.23 15.77
CA VAL A 91 -4.17 -6.29 15.66
C VAL A 91 -4.74 -5.99 17.05
N VAL A 92 -5.66 -5.03 17.15
CA VAL A 92 -6.27 -4.65 18.43
C VAL A 92 -6.96 -5.86 19.08
N GLY A 93 -6.51 -6.24 20.25
CA GLY A 93 -6.98 -7.44 20.95
C GLY A 93 -6.46 -8.76 20.36
N GLY A 94 -5.48 -8.70 19.47
CA GLY A 94 -4.93 -9.87 18.78
C GLY A 94 -3.40 -9.91 18.80
N ASN A 95 -2.82 -10.45 17.73
CA ASN A 95 -1.40 -10.70 17.63
C ASN A 95 -0.59 -9.46 17.19
N SER A 96 0.69 -9.41 17.56
CA SER A 96 1.64 -8.47 16.98
C SER A 96 1.83 -8.76 15.49
N LEU A 97 1.86 -7.71 14.69
CA LEU A 97 2.14 -7.76 13.25
C LEU A 97 3.63 -7.56 12.95
N GLY A 98 4.36 -6.98 13.89
CA GLY A 98 5.80 -6.78 13.76
C GLY A 98 6.27 -5.49 14.41
N SER A 99 7.60 -5.32 14.40
CA SER A 99 8.27 -4.08 14.80
C SER A 99 9.57 -3.91 14.06
N VAL A 100 9.97 -2.66 13.88
CA VAL A 100 11.25 -2.28 13.30
C VAL A 100 11.86 -1.13 14.10
N SER A 101 13.15 -1.24 14.40
CA SER A 101 13.93 -0.19 15.04
C SER A 101 15.06 0.24 14.12
N GLY A 102 15.40 1.52 14.18
CA GLY A 102 16.47 2.07 13.36
C GLY A 102 16.95 3.41 13.86
N SER A 103 17.79 4.04 13.08
CA SER A 103 18.20 5.42 13.30
C SER A 103 18.08 6.20 11.99
N THR A 104 17.76 7.48 12.11
CA THR A 104 17.66 8.38 10.95
C THR A 104 18.33 9.72 11.26
N PRO A 105 19.12 10.26 10.33
CA PRO A 105 19.61 11.61 10.45
C PRO A 105 18.46 12.59 10.25
N PHE A 106 18.38 13.60 11.10
CA PHE A 106 17.36 14.63 11.04
C PHE A 106 18.01 16.02 11.12
N HIS A 107 17.50 16.95 10.33
CA HIS A 107 17.93 18.35 10.38
C HIS A 107 16.70 19.27 10.51
N SER A 108 16.08 19.67 9.41
CA SER A 108 14.98 20.65 9.43
C SER A 108 13.80 20.29 8.53
N THR A 109 14.00 19.37 7.60
CA THR A 109 12.96 18.93 6.68
C THR A 109 12.24 17.68 7.20
N THR A 110 10.98 17.52 6.84
CA THR A 110 10.25 16.29 7.19
C THR A 110 10.92 15.07 6.57
N VAL A 111 11.20 14.08 7.40
CA VAL A 111 11.80 12.81 7.00
C VAL A 111 10.78 11.69 7.20
N GLN A 112 10.65 10.82 6.20
CA GLN A 112 9.89 9.59 6.34
C GLN A 112 10.81 8.48 6.84
N VAL A 113 10.36 7.78 7.86
CA VAL A 113 11.03 6.60 8.42
C VAL A 113 10.34 5.38 7.85
N ASN A 114 11.08 4.60 7.07
CA ASN A 114 10.54 3.38 6.48
C ASN A 114 10.21 2.37 7.59
N GLY A 115 9.04 1.79 7.46
CA GLY A 115 8.57 0.77 8.38
C GLY A 115 8.56 -0.61 7.73
N PHE A 116 7.42 -1.28 7.80
CA PHE A 116 7.26 -2.63 7.28
C PHE A 116 5.85 -2.83 6.72
N THR A 117 5.71 -3.88 5.91
CA THR A 117 4.43 -4.33 5.38
C THR A 117 3.96 -5.53 6.19
N ALA A 118 2.67 -5.57 6.51
CA ALA A 118 2.03 -6.66 7.21
C ALA A 118 0.68 -6.98 6.56
N THR A 119 0.10 -8.09 6.95
CA THR A 119 -1.28 -8.46 6.59
C THR A 119 -2.10 -8.66 7.84
N ALA A 120 -3.36 -8.22 7.80
CA ALA A 120 -4.30 -8.44 8.89
C ALA A 120 -5.66 -8.90 8.36
N PRO A 121 -6.45 -9.61 9.16
CA PRO A 121 -7.76 -10.09 8.75
C PRO A 121 -8.71 -8.94 8.41
N CYS A 122 -9.52 -9.13 7.36
CA CYS A 122 -10.60 -8.20 7.02
C CYS A 122 -11.56 -8.02 8.22
N GLY A 123 -11.99 -6.79 8.45
CA GLY A 123 -12.84 -6.44 9.60
C GLY A 123 -12.11 -6.26 10.92
N SER A 124 -10.79 -6.51 10.97
CA SER A 124 -9.99 -6.20 12.15
C SER A 124 -9.58 -4.71 12.20
N THR A 125 -9.12 -4.27 13.35
CA THR A 125 -8.49 -2.95 13.53
C THR A 125 -7.01 -3.16 13.83
N VAL A 126 -6.15 -2.46 13.11
CA VAL A 126 -4.72 -2.45 13.35
C VAL A 126 -4.33 -1.17 14.07
N ARG A 127 -3.54 -1.33 15.13
CA ARG A 127 -2.93 -0.24 15.88
C ARG A 127 -1.44 -0.19 15.58
N ALA A 128 -0.95 0.95 15.08
CA ALA A 128 0.47 1.19 14.90
C ALA A 128 0.94 2.31 15.82
N THR A 129 2.11 2.12 16.42
CA THR A 129 2.76 3.05 17.34
C THR A 129 4.13 3.41 16.82
N PHE A 130 4.44 4.70 16.78
CA PHE A 130 5.74 5.21 16.40
C PHE A 130 6.41 5.91 17.58
N SER A 131 7.66 5.62 17.84
CA SER A 131 8.45 6.28 18.87
C SER A 131 9.76 6.81 18.32
N VAL A 132 10.11 8.00 18.80
CA VAL A 132 11.37 8.69 18.47
C VAL A 132 12.08 9.02 19.77
N GLN A 133 13.36 8.71 19.83
CA GLN A 133 14.25 9.07 20.92
C GLN A 133 15.34 10.01 20.37
N GLY A 134 15.53 11.13 21.04
CA GLY A 134 16.50 12.16 20.74
C GLY A 134 16.92 12.92 22.00
N SER A 135 17.56 14.03 21.85
CA SER A 135 18.05 14.85 22.96
C SER A 135 16.99 15.70 23.66
N GLY A 136 15.76 15.72 23.16
CA GLY A 136 14.66 16.51 23.72
C GLY A 136 13.83 15.77 24.77
N PRO A 137 12.89 16.47 25.42
CA PRO A 137 11.99 15.88 26.43
C PRO A 137 11.13 14.78 25.82
N TYR A 138 10.88 13.75 26.62
CA TYR A 138 9.97 12.69 26.23
C TYR A 138 8.56 13.25 26.08
N GLY A 139 7.89 12.85 25.01
CA GLY A 139 6.51 13.23 24.71
C GLY A 139 5.62 12.00 24.50
N THR A 140 4.39 12.26 24.11
CA THR A 140 3.42 11.22 23.82
C THR A 140 3.74 10.57 22.47
N ARG A 141 3.74 9.25 22.39
CA ARG A 141 3.92 8.51 21.14
C ARG A 141 2.66 8.64 20.28
N PRO A 142 2.76 8.96 18.97
CA PRO A 142 1.62 8.87 18.09
C PRO A 142 1.19 7.41 17.94
N VAL A 143 -0.12 7.20 18.04
CA VAL A 143 -0.78 5.92 17.83
C VAL A 143 -1.84 6.12 16.78
N VAL A 144 -1.81 5.34 15.73
CA VAL A 144 -2.84 5.31 14.70
C VAL A 144 -3.58 3.98 14.76
N GLU A 145 -4.90 4.05 14.69
CA GLU A 145 -5.76 2.87 14.54
C GLU A 145 -6.47 2.96 13.19
N VAL A 146 -6.43 1.87 12.44
CA VAL A 146 -7.03 1.79 11.11
C VAL A 146 -7.85 0.52 10.97
N PRO A 147 -9.07 0.61 10.43
CA PRO A 147 -9.85 -0.57 10.08
C PRO A 147 -9.28 -1.22 8.80
N VAL A 148 -9.27 -2.54 8.78
CA VAL A 148 -8.89 -3.34 7.61
C VAL A 148 -10.17 -3.70 6.86
N THR A 149 -10.39 -3.03 5.73
CA THR A 149 -11.56 -3.26 4.86
C THR A 149 -11.11 -3.92 3.57
N CYS A 150 -11.72 -5.05 3.22
CA CYS A 150 -11.41 -5.81 2.00
C CYS A 150 -12.52 -5.75 0.97
#